data_3aa4434782800543510aa220c4c24c8e
#
_entry.id   3aa4434782800543510aa220c4c24c8e
#
_cell.length_a   1.000
_cell.length_b   1.000
_cell.length_c   1.000
_cell.angle_alpha   90.00
_cell.angle_beta   90.00
_cell.angle_gamma   90.00
#
_symmetry.space_group_name_H-M   'P 1'
#
loop_
_entity.id
_entity.type
_entity.pdbx_description
1 polymer ?
#
loop_
_entity_poly.entity_id
_entity_poly.type
_entity_poly.pdbx_seq_one_letter_code
_entity_poly.pdbx_strand_id
1 'polypeptide(L)'
;AMEKCVAATVIHYINDVIIDMGNFSDGSFADASNFKDLGKHWSEMVGFALGLQFSPYSPFRTDAESLANLKLIYSRFGHGPVLADGSQVGQPATGTAQEAIDAYIALLKGNRTLLQEAYGFDAAVVEVW
;
A
#
# COMPACT_ATOMS: atom_id res chain seq x y z
N ALA A 1 -20.30 6.38 5.24
CA ALA A 1 -19.44 7.22 6.09
C ALA A 1 -18.31 6.42 6.73
N MET A 2 -18.61 5.32 7.44
CA MET A 2 -17.58 4.49 8.10
C MET A 2 -16.56 3.91 7.10
N GLU A 3 -17.01 3.47 5.95
CA GLU A 3 -16.14 2.91 4.91
C GLU A 3 -15.14 3.93 4.36
N LYS A 4 -15.54 5.19 4.21
CA LYS A 4 -14.61 6.26 3.83
C LYS A 4 -13.51 6.47 4.87
N CYS A 5 -13.83 6.31 6.15
CA CYS A 5 -12.82 6.37 7.21
C CYS A 5 -11.84 5.21 7.11
N VAL A 6 -12.31 4.01 6.80
CA VAL A 6 -11.43 2.85 6.57
C VAL A 6 -10.54 3.08 5.35
N ALA A 7 -11.10 3.56 4.25
CA ALA A 7 -10.33 3.88 3.05
C ALA A 7 -9.28 4.98 3.30
N ALA A 8 -9.62 6.03 4.03
CA ALA A 8 -8.68 7.06 4.44
C ALA A 8 -7.56 6.50 5.33
N THR A 9 -7.87 5.56 6.22
CA THR A 9 -6.89 4.87 7.05
C THR A 9 -5.94 4.03 6.20
N VAL A 10 -6.42 3.34 5.17
CA VAL A 10 -5.56 2.61 4.22
C VAL A 10 -4.60 3.58 3.53
N ILE A 11 -5.08 4.72 3.07
CA ILE A 11 -4.24 5.74 2.43
C ILE A 11 -3.18 6.27 3.40
N HIS A 12 -3.54 6.52 4.65
CA HIS A 12 -2.59 6.92 5.68
C HIS A 12 -1.46 5.90 5.83
N TYR A 13 -1.77 4.62 5.95
CA TYR A 13 -0.74 3.59 6.07
C TYR A 13 0.03 3.33 4.77
N ILE A 14 -0.57 3.56 3.60
CA ILE A 14 0.18 3.60 2.33
C ILE A 14 1.27 4.68 2.41
N ASN A 15 0.92 5.88 2.87
CA ASN A 15 1.86 6.98 3.02
C ASN A 15 2.95 6.64 4.05
N ASP A 16 2.61 6.05 5.17
CA ASP A 16 3.57 5.62 6.19
C ASP A 16 4.56 4.59 5.62
N VAL A 17 4.08 3.59 4.88
CA VAL A 17 4.96 2.59 4.24
C VAL A 17 5.87 3.26 3.21
N ILE A 18 5.36 4.20 2.41
CA ILE A 18 6.17 4.95 1.44
C ILE A 18 7.27 5.74 2.15
N ILE A 19 6.94 6.41 3.26
CA ILE A 19 7.91 7.16 4.07
C ILE A 19 8.97 6.24 4.66
N ASP A 20 8.55 5.13 5.28
CA ASP A 20 9.46 4.15 5.85
C ASP A 20 10.44 3.63 4.80
N MET A 21 9.95 3.24 3.65
CA MET A 21 10.78 2.73 2.54
C MET A 21 11.69 3.81 1.95
N GLY A 22 11.23 5.05 1.87
CA GLY A 22 12.04 6.19 1.42
C GLY A 22 13.21 6.48 2.36
N ASN A 23 13.06 6.24 3.66
CA ASN A 23 14.10 6.43 4.65
C ASN A 23 15.19 5.33 4.60
N PHE A 24 14.93 4.20 3.91
CA PHE A 24 15.84 3.06 3.84
C PHE A 24 16.70 3.02 2.59
N SER A 25 16.68 4.08 1.79
CA SER A 25 17.37 4.14 0.49
C SER A 25 18.89 4.03 0.55
N ASP A 26 19.50 4.21 1.72
CA ASP A 26 20.95 4.15 1.96
C ASP A 26 21.43 2.84 2.58
N GLY A 27 20.62 1.79 2.58
CA GLY A 27 20.92 0.50 3.21
C GLY A 27 20.50 0.39 4.68
N SER A 28 19.98 1.44 5.30
CA SER A 28 19.43 1.39 6.67
C SER A 28 18.23 0.46 6.81
N PHE A 29 17.75 -0.04 5.70
CA PHE A 29 16.75 -1.09 5.59
C PHE A 29 17.11 -2.37 6.36
N ALA A 30 18.38 -2.64 6.55
CA ALA A 30 18.85 -3.77 7.33
C ALA A 30 18.73 -3.56 8.85
N ASP A 31 18.47 -2.34 9.31
CA ASP A 31 18.26 -2.07 10.73
C ASP A 31 16.94 -2.71 11.19
N ALA A 32 17.02 -3.57 12.21
CA ALA A 32 15.86 -4.31 12.71
C ALA A 32 14.76 -3.41 13.27
N SER A 33 15.09 -2.25 13.83
CA SER A 33 14.10 -1.30 14.34
C SER A 33 13.30 -0.66 13.20
N ASN A 34 13.97 -0.26 12.14
CA ASN A 34 13.34 0.29 10.94
C ASN A 34 12.43 -0.73 10.27
N PHE A 35 12.92 -1.97 10.15
CA PHE A 35 12.10 -3.06 9.58
C PHE A 35 10.87 -3.36 10.42
N LYS A 36 10.96 -3.26 11.73
CA LYS A 36 9.82 -3.45 12.65
C LYS A 36 8.72 -2.42 12.36
N ASP A 37 9.06 -1.16 12.19
CA ASP A 37 8.10 -0.10 11.89
C ASP A 37 7.48 -0.30 10.50
N LEU A 38 8.28 -0.62 9.49
CA LEU A 38 7.78 -0.97 8.16
C LEU A 38 6.82 -2.15 8.22
N GLY A 39 7.18 -3.22 8.91
CA GLY A 39 6.34 -4.42 9.06
C GLY A 39 5.00 -4.12 9.73
N LYS A 40 5.03 -3.26 10.76
CA LYS A 40 3.82 -2.78 11.43
C LYS A 40 2.91 -2.02 10.47
N HIS A 41 3.41 -0.96 9.85
CA HIS A 41 2.62 -0.12 8.94
C HIS A 41 2.12 -0.91 7.73
N TRP A 42 2.94 -1.81 7.18
CA TRP A 42 2.53 -2.68 6.09
C TRP A 42 1.37 -3.60 6.50
N SER A 43 1.45 -4.21 7.68
CA SER A 43 0.39 -5.09 8.20
C SER A 43 -0.91 -4.34 8.44
N GLU A 44 -0.84 -3.13 8.96
CA GLU A 44 -2.00 -2.26 9.18
C GLU A 44 -2.61 -1.82 7.84
N MET A 45 -1.80 -1.45 6.86
CA MET A 45 -2.25 -1.11 5.51
C MET A 45 -3.07 -2.24 4.88
N VAL A 46 -2.53 -3.44 4.87
CA VAL A 46 -3.20 -4.60 4.28
C VAL A 46 -4.41 -5.02 5.10
N GLY A 47 -4.30 -5.03 6.42
CA GLY A 47 -5.39 -5.40 7.31
C GLY A 47 -6.62 -4.51 7.14
N PHE A 48 -6.44 -3.20 7.10
CA PHE A 48 -7.54 -2.27 6.83
C PHE A 48 -8.07 -2.40 5.41
N ALA A 49 -7.20 -2.58 4.43
CA ALA A 49 -7.61 -2.74 3.03
C ALA A 49 -8.50 -3.97 2.80
N LEU A 50 -8.24 -5.08 3.50
CA LEU A 50 -9.09 -6.27 3.44
C LEU A 50 -10.54 -5.98 3.84
N GLY A 51 -10.76 -5.01 4.72
CA GLY A 51 -12.11 -4.59 5.14
C GLY A 51 -12.94 -3.98 4.03
N LEU A 52 -12.32 -3.41 2.99
CA LEU A 52 -13.03 -2.72 1.91
C LEU A 52 -13.90 -3.65 1.05
N GLN A 53 -13.65 -4.95 1.07
CA GLN A 53 -14.42 -5.94 0.32
C GLN A 53 -15.78 -6.29 0.95
N PHE A 54 -15.96 -6.02 2.25
CA PHE A 54 -17.10 -6.52 3.00
C PHE A 54 -18.33 -5.61 2.97
N SER A 55 -18.16 -4.31 2.69
CA SER A 55 -19.29 -3.40 2.63
C SER A 55 -20.14 -3.66 1.39
N PRO A 56 -21.47 -3.80 1.53
CA PRO A 56 -22.37 -3.90 0.37
C PRO A 56 -22.44 -2.60 -0.44
N TYR A 57 -22.01 -1.49 0.15
CA TYR A 57 -22.01 -0.16 -0.48
C TYR A 57 -20.62 0.24 -1.00
N SER A 58 -19.67 -0.71 -1.04
CA SER A 58 -18.32 -0.44 -1.53
C SER A 58 -18.35 0.04 -2.99
N PRO A 59 -17.63 1.13 -3.33
CA PRO A 59 -17.52 1.58 -4.71
C PRO A 59 -16.84 0.53 -5.61
N PHE A 60 -16.12 -0.42 -5.04
CA PHE A 60 -15.49 -1.52 -5.77
C PHE A 60 -16.46 -2.66 -6.14
N ARG A 61 -17.73 -2.57 -5.74
CA ARG A 61 -18.74 -3.58 -6.04
C ARG A 61 -19.77 -3.13 -7.07
N THR A 62 -19.58 -1.96 -7.66
CA THR A 62 -20.57 -1.36 -8.59
C THR A 62 -20.57 -2.02 -9.96
N ASP A 63 -19.40 -2.47 -10.44
CA ASP A 63 -19.22 -3.09 -11.75
C ASP A 63 -17.93 -3.94 -11.80
N ALA A 64 -17.71 -4.61 -12.94
CA ALA A 64 -16.55 -5.49 -13.14
C ALA A 64 -15.22 -4.72 -13.13
N GLU A 65 -15.19 -3.51 -13.65
CA GLU A 65 -13.97 -2.67 -13.66
C GLU A 65 -13.58 -2.25 -12.25
N SER A 66 -14.53 -1.79 -11.47
CA SER A 66 -14.31 -1.42 -10.06
C SER A 66 -13.81 -2.61 -9.24
N LEU A 67 -14.38 -3.80 -9.45
CA LEU A 67 -13.89 -5.02 -8.80
C LEU A 67 -12.47 -5.39 -9.24
N ALA A 68 -12.16 -5.23 -10.52
CA ALA A 68 -10.81 -5.45 -11.03
C ALA A 68 -9.79 -4.49 -10.38
N ASN A 69 -10.17 -3.24 -10.14
CA ASN A 69 -9.35 -2.26 -9.42
C ASN A 69 -9.06 -2.69 -7.99
N LEU A 70 -10.05 -3.22 -7.26
CA LEU A 70 -9.82 -3.74 -5.92
C LEU A 70 -8.85 -4.93 -5.92
N LYS A 71 -9.02 -5.86 -6.85
CA LYS A 71 -8.10 -6.99 -7.03
C LYS A 71 -6.69 -6.53 -7.36
N LEU A 72 -6.56 -5.49 -8.18
CA LEU A 72 -5.28 -4.88 -8.52
C LEU A 72 -4.60 -4.28 -7.28
N ILE A 73 -5.34 -3.56 -6.45
CA ILE A 73 -4.84 -3.02 -5.19
C ILE A 73 -4.24 -4.13 -4.33
N TYR A 74 -4.97 -5.21 -4.12
CA TYR A 74 -4.49 -6.35 -3.31
C TYR A 74 -3.27 -7.03 -3.94
N SER A 75 -3.25 -7.22 -5.25
CA SER A 75 -2.12 -7.84 -5.94
C SER A 75 -0.84 -7.00 -5.81
N ARG A 76 -0.96 -5.68 -5.82
CA ARG A 76 0.16 -4.75 -5.69
C ARG A 76 0.76 -4.72 -4.28
N PHE A 77 -0.04 -4.96 -3.24
CA PHE A 77 0.50 -5.08 -1.89
C PHE A 77 1.50 -6.23 -1.75
N GLY A 78 1.27 -7.33 -2.46
CA GLY A 78 2.05 -8.56 -2.29
C GLY A 78 1.65 -9.31 -1.02
N HIS A 79 2.49 -10.24 -0.59
CA HIS A 79 2.22 -11.14 0.55
C HIS A 79 3.07 -10.83 1.78
N GLY A 80 3.84 -9.77 1.74
CA GLY A 80 4.68 -9.32 2.85
C GLY A 80 5.38 -8.02 2.49
N PRO A 81 5.98 -7.32 3.47
CA PRO A 81 6.78 -6.13 3.18
C PRO A 81 8.00 -6.48 2.33
N VAL A 82 8.52 -5.49 1.61
CA VAL A 82 9.78 -5.65 0.87
C VAL A 82 10.91 -5.81 1.88
N LEU A 83 11.73 -6.84 1.69
CA LEU A 83 12.88 -7.16 2.54
C LEU A 83 14.13 -6.35 2.13
N ALA A 84 15.16 -6.40 2.95
CA ALA A 84 16.41 -5.66 2.73
C ALA A 84 17.10 -5.97 1.39
N ASP A 85 16.91 -7.16 0.85
CA ASP A 85 17.42 -7.58 -0.46
C ASP A 85 16.49 -7.20 -1.62
N GLY A 86 15.36 -6.55 -1.36
CA GLY A 86 14.37 -6.17 -2.34
C GLY A 86 13.34 -7.25 -2.66
N SER A 87 13.44 -8.43 -2.07
CA SER A 87 12.46 -9.50 -2.27
C SER A 87 11.20 -9.28 -1.41
N GLN A 88 10.12 -9.94 -1.80
CA GLN A 88 8.92 -10.12 -0.99
C GLN A 88 8.62 -11.61 -0.86
N VAL A 89 7.75 -11.96 0.11
CA VAL A 89 7.32 -13.35 0.30
C VAL A 89 6.77 -13.91 -1.02
N GLY A 90 7.37 -14.97 -1.51
CA GLY A 90 6.99 -15.63 -2.75
C GLY A 90 7.47 -14.95 -4.04
N GLN A 91 8.20 -13.84 -3.93
CA GLN A 91 8.71 -13.10 -5.10
C GLN A 91 10.18 -12.70 -4.90
N PRO A 92 11.09 -13.18 -5.75
CA PRO A 92 12.48 -12.72 -5.70
C PRO A 92 12.58 -11.25 -6.12
N ALA A 93 13.64 -10.58 -5.66
CA ALA A 93 13.93 -9.23 -6.10
C ALA A 93 14.16 -9.16 -7.61
N THR A 94 13.66 -8.10 -8.24
CA THR A 94 13.95 -7.76 -9.63
C THR A 94 14.91 -6.58 -9.65
N GLY A 95 16.12 -6.81 -10.15
CA GLY A 95 17.17 -5.80 -10.13
C GLY A 95 17.83 -5.65 -8.76
N THR A 96 18.29 -4.43 -8.44
CA THR A 96 18.86 -4.10 -7.14
C THR A 96 17.76 -3.93 -6.07
N ALA A 97 18.15 -4.00 -4.79
CA ALA A 97 17.21 -3.72 -3.69
C ALA A 97 16.58 -2.33 -3.83
N GLN A 98 17.37 -1.32 -4.21
CA GLN A 98 16.84 0.04 -4.42
C GLN A 98 15.84 0.11 -5.57
N GLU A 99 16.11 -0.56 -6.68
CA GLU A 99 15.18 -0.64 -7.81
C GLU A 99 13.87 -1.32 -7.40
N ALA A 100 13.92 -2.38 -6.61
CA ALA A 100 12.75 -3.07 -6.10
C ALA A 100 11.94 -2.19 -5.13
N ILE A 101 12.61 -1.44 -4.25
CA ILE A 101 11.97 -0.48 -3.34
C ILE A 101 11.27 0.62 -4.13
N ASP A 102 11.94 1.22 -5.11
CA ASP A 102 11.39 2.30 -5.94
C ASP A 102 10.17 1.81 -6.74
N ALA A 103 10.24 0.60 -7.30
CA ALA A 103 9.14 -0.02 -8.01
C ALA A 103 7.93 -0.27 -7.09
N TYR A 104 8.16 -0.75 -5.88
CA TYR A 104 7.09 -0.98 -4.91
C TYR A 104 6.45 0.32 -4.44
N ILE A 105 7.21 1.37 -4.18
CA ILE A 105 6.69 2.70 -3.86
C ILE A 105 5.78 3.21 -5.00
N ALA A 106 6.17 3.01 -6.25
CA ALA A 106 5.34 3.39 -7.40
C ALA A 106 4.01 2.61 -7.43
N LEU A 107 4.02 1.31 -7.11
CA LEU A 107 2.79 0.51 -7.00
C LEU A 107 1.88 1.03 -5.88
N LEU A 108 2.43 1.38 -4.72
CA LEU A 108 1.65 1.93 -3.61
C LEU A 108 1.03 3.29 -3.94
N LYS A 109 1.75 4.15 -4.65
CA LYS A 109 1.21 5.42 -5.15
C LYS A 109 0.05 5.18 -6.13
N GLY A 110 0.16 4.18 -6.99
CA GLY A 110 -0.93 3.75 -7.86
C GLY A 110 -2.15 3.26 -7.09
N ASN A 111 -1.95 2.48 -6.04
CA ASN A 111 -3.04 2.04 -5.14
C ASN A 111 -3.71 3.23 -4.44
N ARG A 112 -2.93 4.20 -3.96
CA ARG A 112 -3.45 5.44 -3.37
C ARG A 112 -4.35 6.19 -4.35
N THR A 113 -3.95 6.30 -5.61
CA THR A 113 -4.76 6.93 -6.66
C THR A 113 -6.06 6.18 -6.89
N LEU A 114 -6.05 4.86 -6.99
CA LEU A 114 -7.26 4.06 -7.16
C LEU A 114 -8.23 4.23 -5.99
N LEU A 115 -7.74 4.27 -4.76
CA LEU A 115 -8.56 4.52 -3.57
C LEU A 115 -9.12 5.95 -3.56
N GLN A 116 -8.28 6.92 -3.87
CA GLN A 116 -8.68 8.33 -3.97
C GLN A 116 -9.84 8.50 -4.96
N GLU A 117 -9.72 7.95 -6.15
CA GLU A 117 -10.73 8.06 -7.20
C GLU A 117 -12.02 7.32 -6.83
N ALA A 118 -11.91 6.10 -6.28
CA ALA A 118 -13.07 5.29 -5.90
C ALA A 118 -13.92 5.96 -4.82
N TYR A 119 -13.31 6.62 -3.84
CA TYR A 119 -14.01 7.26 -2.73
C TYR A 119 -14.22 8.76 -2.91
N GLY A 120 -13.72 9.35 -3.98
CA GLY A 120 -13.86 10.77 -4.28
C GLY A 120 -13.10 11.68 -3.31
N PHE A 121 -11.91 11.28 -2.88
CA PHE A 121 -11.05 12.12 -2.04
C PHE A 121 -10.30 13.16 -2.87
N ASP A 122 -9.97 14.29 -2.25
CA ASP A 122 -9.16 15.32 -2.87
C ASP A 122 -7.71 14.85 -3.02
N ALA A 123 -7.17 14.93 -4.24
CA ALA A 123 -5.82 14.51 -4.56
C ALA A 123 -4.74 15.25 -3.73
N ALA A 124 -4.94 16.53 -3.47
CA ALA A 124 -4.01 17.34 -2.67
C ALA A 124 -3.98 16.93 -1.19
N VAL A 125 -5.05 16.33 -0.70
CA VAL A 125 -5.19 15.93 0.71
C VAL A 125 -4.63 14.53 0.95
N VAL A 126 -4.84 13.59 0.03
CA VAL A 126 -4.42 12.20 0.23
C VAL A 126 -2.90 12.02 0.30
N GLU A 127 -2.13 12.93 -0.25
CA GLU A 127 -0.66 12.87 -0.20
C GLU A 127 -0.07 13.20 1.17
N VAL A 128 -0.86 13.85 2.03
CA VAL A 128 -0.40 14.34 3.35
C VAL A 128 -1.10 13.66 4.53
N TRP A 129 -1.92 12.68 4.28
CA TRP A 129 -2.60 11.91 5.33
C TRP A 129 -1.64 10.98 6.09
#